data_8a6e5d958c4da880458a975c1be84d65
#
_entry.id   8a6e5d958c4da880458a975c1be84d65
#
_cell.length_a   1.000
_cell.length_b   1.000
_cell.length_c   1.000
_cell.angle_alpha   90.00
_cell.angle_beta   90.00
_cell.angle_gamma   90.00
#
_symmetry.space_group_name_H-M   'P 1'
#
loop_
_entity.id
_entity.type
_entity.pdbx_description
1 polymer ?
#
loop_
_entity_poly.entity_id
_entity_poly.type
_entity_poly.pdbx_seq_one_letter_code
_entity_poly.pdbx_strand_id
1 'polypeptide(L)'
;MIKIRVFHTGSVCVSPALPFGGDNVNPLKLSPLMTRKKDRLWLPVSSYLIEHPKGNILFDCGWHRDMSPEGEFDKQAQIQSLGSRLLYMVNQGKVEKGQTIDEQLLKIGIKPSDLDYVLLSHLDCDHVNGASLVKEAKHMLVSNDELAGSRKKSCKNKIRFQSKWWSDCHLEGFDWNDTEGPFGKAFDLFGDGSVKMIAIPGHSDGLCALKIKNEEGRYVLLFSDGGYADKSWKEMISSGVCNDKEAQKKSLAWIREQSMHEKCVESIANHDADVIPHNICF
;
A
#
# COMPACT_ATOMS: atom_id res chain seq x y z
N MET A 1 -5.62 10.40 -22.17
CA MET A 1 -5.13 11.13 -20.98
C MET A 1 -5.44 10.26 -19.77
N ILE A 2 -4.47 10.00 -18.91
CA ILE A 2 -4.61 9.27 -17.65
C ILE A 2 -4.57 10.30 -16.53
N LYS A 3 -5.44 10.15 -15.53
CA LYS A 3 -5.42 11.00 -14.34
C LYS A 3 -5.32 10.13 -13.10
N ILE A 4 -4.38 10.46 -12.23
CA ILE A 4 -4.21 9.80 -10.93
C ILE A 4 -4.53 10.81 -9.83
N ARG A 5 -5.35 10.40 -8.88
CA ARG A 5 -5.64 11.18 -7.66
C ARG A 5 -5.01 10.50 -6.47
N VAL A 6 -4.18 11.24 -5.78
CA VAL A 6 -3.54 10.80 -4.53
C VAL A 6 -4.46 11.17 -3.37
N PHE A 7 -4.88 10.18 -2.58
CA PHE A 7 -5.66 10.36 -1.36
C PHE A 7 -4.84 9.97 -0.14
N HIS A 8 -5.07 10.66 0.97
CA HIS A 8 -4.65 10.16 2.28
C HIS A 8 -5.87 9.59 3.00
N THR A 9 -5.88 8.28 3.21
CA THR A 9 -6.95 7.51 3.84
C THR A 9 -6.72 7.33 5.34
N GLY A 10 -6.19 8.36 5.96
CA GLY A 10 -5.80 8.43 7.36
C GLY A 10 -4.29 8.46 7.55
N SER A 11 -3.85 8.15 8.75
CA SER A 11 -2.44 8.11 9.13
C SER A 11 -2.11 6.89 9.97
N VAL A 12 -0.84 6.48 9.96
CA VAL A 12 -0.29 5.42 10.80
C VAL A 12 0.79 5.96 11.72
N CYS A 13 0.73 5.61 13.01
CA CYS A 13 1.75 5.95 14.00
C CYS A 13 2.73 4.79 14.17
N VAL A 14 3.97 5.04 13.82
CA VAL A 14 5.02 4.03 13.85
C VAL A 14 6.28 4.53 14.57
N SER A 15 7.10 3.58 15.00
CA SER A 15 8.47 3.88 15.40
C SER A 15 9.32 4.26 14.18
N PRO A 16 10.25 5.22 14.24
CA PRO A 16 11.19 5.51 13.15
C PRO A 16 11.98 4.30 12.66
N ALA A 17 12.18 3.31 13.53
CA ALA A 17 12.86 2.07 13.19
C ALA A 17 12.05 1.17 12.24
N LEU A 18 10.73 1.38 12.16
CA LEU A 18 9.88 0.58 11.25
C LEU A 18 10.14 0.98 9.79
N PRO A 19 9.97 2.25 9.37
CA PRO A 19 10.22 2.65 7.98
C PRO A 19 11.71 2.74 7.62
N PHE A 20 12.57 3.11 8.57
CA PHE A 20 13.97 3.51 8.29
C PHE A 20 15.00 2.79 9.16
N GLY A 21 14.66 1.63 9.73
CA GLY A 21 15.54 0.90 10.65
C GLY A 21 16.72 0.20 9.99
N GLY A 22 16.64 -0.03 8.68
CA GLY A 22 17.68 -0.75 7.94
C GLY A 22 17.81 -2.23 8.33
N ASP A 23 18.94 -2.82 7.99
CA ASP A 23 19.14 -4.27 8.06
C ASP A 23 19.26 -4.85 9.48
N ASN A 24 19.73 -4.04 10.42
CA ASN A 24 20.11 -4.50 11.77
C ASN A 24 19.21 -3.92 12.87
N VAL A 25 17.95 -3.67 12.56
CA VAL A 25 17.03 -3.13 13.54
C VAL A 25 16.75 -4.12 14.67
N ASN A 26 16.78 -3.63 15.91
CA ASN A 26 16.30 -4.40 17.05
C ASN A 26 14.77 -4.51 16.99
N PRO A 27 14.18 -5.72 16.94
CA PRO A 27 12.73 -5.91 16.84
C PRO A 27 11.91 -5.19 17.93
N LEU A 28 12.45 -5.02 19.14
CA LEU A 28 11.79 -4.26 20.21
C LEU A 28 11.60 -2.79 19.86
N LYS A 29 12.46 -2.23 19.01
CA LYS A 29 12.36 -0.84 18.56
C LYS A 29 11.31 -0.61 17.48
N LEU A 30 10.72 -1.66 16.92
CA LEU A 30 9.68 -1.53 15.88
C LEU A 30 8.35 -1.02 16.44
N SER A 31 8.10 -1.24 17.74
CA SER A 31 6.85 -0.78 18.36
C SER A 31 6.89 0.72 18.69
N PRO A 32 5.90 1.52 18.25
CA PRO A 32 5.79 2.91 18.67
C PRO A 32 5.55 3.04 20.18
N LEU A 33 5.03 2.01 20.85
CA LEU A 33 4.84 2.02 22.32
C LEU A 33 6.17 2.01 23.09
N MET A 34 7.23 1.45 22.48
CA MET A 34 8.59 1.45 23.00
C MET A 34 9.38 2.71 22.61
N THR A 35 8.78 3.58 21.81
CA THR A 35 9.36 4.83 21.34
C THR A 35 8.77 6.00 22.13
N ARG A 36 9.59 6.97 22.55
CA ARG A 36 9.07 8.17 23.23
C ARG A 36 8.04 8.87 22.33
N LYS A 37 6.94 9.35 22.90
CA LYS A 37 5.82 9.96 22.13
C LYS A 37 6.30 11.01 21.11
N LYS A 38 7.27 11.85 21.49
CA LYS A 38 7.82 12.92 20.63
C LYS A 38 8.65 12.41 19.44
N ASP A 39 9.11 11.16 19.51
CA ASP A 39 9.98 10.56 18.49
C ASP A 39 9.18 9.60 17.58
N ARG A 40 7.87 9.43 17.81
CA ARG A 40 6.99 8.63 16.93
C ARG A 40 6.71 9.40 15.65
N LEU A 41 6.61 8.66 14.56
CA LEU A 41 6.21 9.21 13.28
C LEU A 41 4.72 8.96 13.04
N TRP A 42 4.02 10.00 12.65
CA TRP A 42 2.70 9.89 12.04
C TRP A 42 2.88 10.06 10.54
N LEU A 43 2.68 8.99 9.81
CA LEU A 43 2.87 8.94 8.37
C LEU A 43 1.51 8.84 7.69
N PRO A 44 1.32 9.42 6.49
CA PRO A 44 0.08 9.24 5.74
C PRO A 44 -0.10 7.75 5.39
N VAL A 45 -1.34 7.36 5.18
CA VAL A 45 -1.72 6.11 4.51
C VAL A 45 -2.37 6.52 3.21
N SER A 46 -1.74 6.20 2.09
CA SER A 46 -2.18 6.68 0.79
C SER A 46 -2.96 5.61 0.02
N SER A 47 -3.94 6.06 -0.75
CA SER A 47 -4.65 5.28 -1.75
C SER A 47 -4.73 6.09 -3.03
N TYR A 48 -4.83 5.43 -4.18
CA TYR A 48 -4.72 6.11 -5.47
C TYR A 48 -5.86 5.72 -6.38
N LEU A 49 -6.62 6.71 -6.88
CA LEU A 49 -7.60 6.49 -7.93
C LEU A 49 -6.98 6.83 -9.29
N ILE A 50 -6.96 5.87 -10.17
CA ILE A 50 -6.50 6.00 -11.55
C ILE A 50 -7.72 6.02 -12.46
N GLU A 51 -8.04 7.21 -13.03
CA GLU A 51 -9.04 7.38 -14.07
C GLU A 51 -8.36 7.05 -15.42
N HIS A 52 -8.48 5.79 -15.84
CA HIS A 52 -7.88 5.27 -17.06
C HIS A 52 -8.93 5.12 -18.17
N PRO A 53 -8.60 5.29 -19.48
CA PRO A 53 -9.57 5.11 -20.57
C PRO A 53 -10.27 3.75 -20.59
N LYS A 54 -9.68 2.72 -19.98
CA LYS A 54 -10.22 1.35 -19.90
C LYS A 54 -10.93 1.04 -18.58
N GLY A 55 -11.08 2.01 -17.67
CA GLY A 55 -11.81 1.85 -16.42
C GLY A 55 -11.19 2.58 -15.23
N ASN A 56 -11.96 2.70 -14.16
CA ASN A 56 -11.52 3.29 -12.90
C ASN A 56 -10.82 2.22 -12.05
N ILE A 57 -9.60 2.52 -11.62
CA ILE A 57 -8.77 1.60 -10.83
C ILE A 57 -8.45 2.27 -9.49
N LEU A 58 -8.70 1.59 -8.40
CA LEU A 58 -8.23 1.98 -7.08
C LEU A 58 -7.01 1.14 -6.72
N PHE A 59 -5.92 1.76 -6.28
CA PHE A 59 -4.75 1.09 -5.76
C PHE A 59 -4.65 1.32 -4.25
N ASP A 60 -4.74 0.24 -3.47
CA ASP A 60 -4.89 0.14 -2.02
C ASP A 60 -6.14 0.83 -1.45
N CYS A 61 -6.63 0.35 -0.30
CA CYS A 61 -7.90 0.78 0.29
C CYS A 61 -7.75 1.60 1.57
N GLY A 62 -6.54 1.61 2.17
CA GLY A 62 -6.29 2.32 3.41
C GLY A 62 -7.05 1.75 4.62
N TRP A 63 -7.32 2.62 5.57
CA TRP A 63 -8.02 2.27 6.80
C TRP A 63 -9.54 2.25 6.66
N HIS A 64 -10.18 1.30 7.35
CA HIS A 64 -11.63 1.30 7.57
C HIS A 64 -12.04 2.34 8.63
N ARG A 65 -13.29 2.85 8.54
CA ARG A 65 -13.87 3.76 9.53
C ARG A 65 -13.80 3.23 10.97
N ASP A 66 -13.87 1.91 11.14
CA ASP A 66 -13.80 1.24 12.45
C ASP A 66 -12.47 1.46 13.20
N MET A 67 -11.43 1.95 12.51
CA MET A 67 -10.20 2.38 13.18
C MET A 67 -10.39 3.64 14.03
N SER A 68 -11.33 4.50 13.63
CA SER A 68 -11.66 5.77 14.30
C SER A 68 -13.12 6.13 14.03
N PRO A 69 -14.10 5.47 14.71
CA PRO A 69 -15.53 5.62 14.41
C PRO A 69 -16.00 7.07 14.43
N GLU A 70 -15.53 7.86 15.39
CA GLU A 70 -15.87 9.28 15.53
C GLU A 70 -14.88 10.22 14.81
N GLY A 71 -13.92 9.68 14.05
CA GLY A 71 -12.88 10.47 13.39
C GLY A 71 -11.69 10.81 14.28
N GLU A 72 -11.68 10.33 15.52
CA GLU A 72 -10.63 10.55 16.50
C GLU A 72 -9.92 9.25 16.87
N PHE A 73 -8.74 9.36 17.48
CA PHE A 73 -7.98 8.21 17.95
C PHE A 73 -8.75 7.44 19.03
N ASP A 74 -9.12 6.19 18.72
CA ASP A 74 -9.82 5.28 19.63
C ASP A 74 -9.05 3.96 19.75
N LYS A 75 -8.40 3.74 20.89
CA LYS A 75 -7.61 2.54 21.17
C LYS A 75 -8.44 1.26 21.11
N GLN A 76 -9.67 1.27 21.63
CA GLN A 76 -10.50 0.06 21.71
C GLN A 76 -11.02 -0.31 20.32
N ALA A 77 -11.50 0.67 19.58
CA ALA A 77 -11.91 0.52 18.20
C ALA A 77 -10.77 -0.05 17.32
N GLN A 78 -9.55 0.49 17.47
CA GLN A 78 -8.40 0.00 16.73
C GLN A 78 -8.04 -1.45 17.04
N ILE A 79 -8.00 -1.84 18.34
CA ILE A 79 -7.73 -3.23 18.71
C ILE A 79 -8.79 -4.17 18.13
N GLN A 80 -10.06 -3.73 18.10
CA GLN A 80 -11.15 -4.50 17.51
C GLN A 80 -11.02 -4.56 15.98
N SER A 81 -10.79 -3.43 15.30
CA SER A 81 -10.63 -3.36 13.85
C SER A 81 -9.40 -4.14 13.38
N LEU A 82 -8.27 -4.02 14.05
CA LEU A 82 -7.06 -4.78 13.75
C LEU A 82 -7.16 -6.26 14.11
N GLY A 83 -8.07 -6.66 15.02
CA GLY A 83 -8.23 -8.05 15.45
C GLY A 83 -7.10 -8.60 16.32
N SER A 84 -6.09 -7.79 16.64
CA SER A 84 -4.93 -8.19 17.41
C SER A 84 -4.36 -7.04 18.24
N ARG A 85 -4.22 -7.28 19.56
CA ARG A 85 -3.53 -6.36 20.46
C ARG A 85 -2.04 -6.24 20.10
N LEU A 86 -1.44 -7.32 19.61
CA LEU A 86 -0.03 -7.32 19.22
C LEU A 86 0.18 -6.49 17.95
N LEU A 87 -0.73 -6.58 16.98
CA LEU A 87 -0.69 -5.72 15.80
C LEU A 87 -0.87 -4.25 16.18
N TYR A 88 -1.82 -3.92 17.08
CA TYR A 88 -1.97 -2.57 17.62
C TYR A 88 -0.68 -2.03 18.27
N MET A 89 0.15 -2.90 18.85
CA MET A 89 1.42 -2.48 19.45
C MET A 89 2.47 -2.02 18.42
N VAL A 90 2.30 -2.34 17.16
CA VAL A 90 3.22 -1.93 16.07
C VAL A 90 2.57 -0.94 15.12
N ASN A 91 1.26 -1.04 14.89
CA ASN A 91 0.51 -0.18 14.00
C ASN A 91 -0.65 0.48 14.74
N GLN A 92 -0.62 1.79 14.90
CA GLN A 92 -1.73 2.58 15.43
C GLN A 92 -2.20 3.54 14.35
N GLY A 93 -3.49 3.57 14.07
CA GLY A 93 -4.04 4.42 13.02
C GLY A 93 -4.86 5.59 13.56
N LYS A 94 -5.13 6.56 12.70
CA LYS A 94 -6.14 7.59 12.88
C LYS A 94 -6.76 7.89 11.53
N VAL A 95 -8.09 7.93 11.49
CA VAL A 95 -8.86 8.24 10.29
C VAL A 95 -9.86 9.34 10.64
N GLU A 96 -9.62 10.55 10.20
CA GLU A 96 -10.54 11.67 10.42
C GLU A 96 -11.81 11.52 9.57
N LYS A 97 -12.91 12.19 9.98
CA LYS A 97 -14.16 12.18 9.20
C LYS A 97 -13.90 12.69 7.78
N GLY A 98 -14.38 11.95 6.79
CA GLY A 98 -14.19 12.27 5.38
C GLY A 98 -12.86 11.78 4.78
N GLN A 99 -12.08 10.95 5.50
CA GLN A 99 -10.80 10.43 5.03
C GLN A 99 -10.87 8.97 4.56
N THR A 100 -11.88 8.18 4.90
CA THR A 100 -11.96 6.82 4.33
C THR A 100 -12.12 6.87 2.82
N ILE A 101 -11.70 5.81 2.14
CA ILE A 101 -11.66 5.82 0.67
C ILE A 101 -13.03 6.01 0.04
N ASP A 102 -14.07 5.37 0.56
CA ASP A 102 -15.45 5.55 0.10
C ASP A 102 -15.96 6.98 0.29
N GLU A 103 -15.67 7.61 1.44
CA GLU A 103 -16.00 9.01 1.72
C GLU A 103 -15.32 9.97 0.72
N GLN A 104 -14.06 9.70 0.36
CA GLN A 104 -13.30 10.52 -0.58
C GLN A 104 -13.75 10.31 -2.02
N LEU A 105 -14.04 9.08 -2.42
CA LEU A 105 -14.60 8.78 -3.74
C LEU A 105 -15.97 9.48 -3.93
N LEU A 106 -16.84 9.40 -2.91
CA LEU A 106 -18.16 10.06 -2.95
C LEU A 106 -18.06 11.59 -3.07
N LYS A 107 -17.07 12.23 -2.44
CA LYS A 107 -16.83 13.68 -2.58
C LYS A 107 -16.54 14.12 -4.01
N ILE A 108 -16.00 13.23 -4.84
CA ILE A 108 -15.71 13.50 -6.25
C ILE A 108 -16.74 12.86 -7.19
N GLY A 109 -17.86 12.37 -6.65
CA GLY A 109 -18.97 11.81 -7.41
C GLY A 109 -18.76 10.38 -7.92
N ILE A 110 -17.79 9.65 -7.40
CA ILE A 110 -17.52 8.24 -7.74
C ILE A 110 -18.05 7.36 -6.62
N LYS A 111 -18.83 6.34 -6.97
CA LYS A 111 -19.30 5.31 -6.03
C LYS A 111 -18.35 4.12 -6.05
N PRO A 112 -18.27 3.32 -4.99
CA PRO A 112 -17.53 2.05 -5.00
C PRO A 112 -17.89 1.14 -6.18
N SER A 113 -19.16 1.09 -6.58
CA SER A 113 -19.64 0.33 -7.76
C SER A 113 -19.16 0.87 -9.12
N ASP A 114 -18.63 2.08 -9.18
CA ASP A 114 -18.06 2.67 -10.40
C ASP A 114 -16.58 2.29 -10.59
N LEU A 115 -15.99 1.58 -9.62
CA LEU A 115 -14.65 1.02 -9.73
C LEU A 115 -14.68 -0.27 -10.57
N ASP A 116 -13.88 -0.29 -11.63
CA ASP A 116 -13.70 -1.51 -12.42
C ASP A 116 -12.71 -2.46 -11.72
N TYR A 117 -11.68 -1.89 -11.09
CA TYR A 117 -10.65 -2.65 -10.39
C TYR A 117 -10.26 -2.02 -9.07
N VAL A 118 -10.08 -2.86 -8.06
CA VAL A 118 -9.30 -2.57 -6.86
C VAL A 118 -8.06 -3.45 -6.92
N LEU A 119 -6.88 -2.84 -6.93
CA LEU A 119 -5.61 -3.54 -6.94
C LEU A 119 -4.96 -3.37 -5.57
N LEU A 120 -4.69 -4.48 -4.88
CA LEU A 120 -4.01 -4.46 -3.60
C LEU A 120 -2.53 -4.72 -3.80
N SER A 121 -1.70 -3.79 -3.34
CA SER A 121 -0.23 -3.94 -3.39
C SER A 121 0.22 -5.13 -2.56
N HIS A 122 -0.35 -5.28 -1.37
CA HIS A 122 -0.16 -6.38 -0.43
C HIS A 122 -1.29 -6.40 0.63
N LEU A 123 -1.19 -7.28 1.64
CA LEU A 123 -2.28 -7.54 2.59
C LEU A 123 -1.99 -7.02 4.01
N ASP A 124 -1.15 -6.01 4.19
CA ASP A 124 -1.00 -5.34 5.48
C ASP A 124 -2.21 -4.48 5.82
N CYS A 125 -2.43 -4.29 7.11
CA CYS A 125 -3.66 -3.70 7.65
C CYS A 125 -3.99 -2.31 7.07
N ASP A 126 -3.00 -1.46 6.89
CA ASP A 126 -3.19 -0.10 6.39
C ASP A 126 -3.36 0.00 4.86
N HIS A 127 -3.26 -1.11 4.15
CA HIS A 127 -3.55 -1.22 2.72
C HIS A 127 -4.88 -1.90 2.43
N VAL A 128 -5.28 -2.88 3.26
CA VAL A 128 -6.46 -3.72 2.98
C VAL A 128 -7.60 -3.57 3.98
N ASN A 129 -7.40 -2.93 5.13
CA ASN A 129 -8.44 -2.83 6.16
C ASN A 129 -9.71 -2.15 5.65
N GLY A 130 -9.59 -1.18 4.72
CA GLY A 130 -10.70 -0.50 4.06
C GLY A 130 -11.32 -1.24 2.88
N ALA A 131 -10.89 -2.47 2.55
CA ALA A 131 -11.36 -3.21 1.36
C ALA A 131 -12.90 -3.39 1.32
N SER A 132 -13.52 -3.64 2.46
CA SER A 132 -14.99 -3.81 2.54
C SER A 132 -15.77 -2.53 2.18
N LEU A 133 -15.15 -1.34 2.29
CA LEU A 133 -15.76 -0.06 1.89
C LEU A 133 -15.92 0.07 0.36
N VAL A 134 -15.16 -0.73 -0.38
CA VAL A 134 -15.15 -0.73 -1.86
C VAL A 134 -15.43 -2.12 -2.45
N LYS A 135 -16.06 -3.01 -1.68
CA LYS A 135 -16.38 -4.39 -2.10
C LYS A 135 -17.34 -4.51 -3.27
N GLU A 136 -18.02 -3.42 -3.63
CA GLU A 136 -18.91 -3.34 -4.80
C GLU A 136 -18.14 -3.11 -6.11
N ALA A 137 -16.81 -2.93 -6.07
CA ALA A 137 -15.97 -2.90 -7.26
C ALA A 137 -16.11 -4.21 -8.06
N LYS A 138 -15.99 -4.14 -9.40
CA LYS A 138 -16.19 -5.32 -10.26
C LYS A 138 -15.13 -6.40 -10.02
N HIS A 139 -13.88 -5.99 -9.80
CA HIS A 139 -12.75 -6.89 -9.51
C HIS A 139 -11.92 -6.35 -8.36
N MET A 140 -11.51 -7.22 -7.44
CA MET A 140 -10.53 -6.91 -6.40
C MET A 140 -9.39 -7.91 -6.50
N LEU A 141 -8.20 -7.44 -6.86
CA LEU A 141 -7.07 -8.27 -7.25
C LEU A 141 -5.88 -8.12 -6.31
N VAL A 142 -5.22 -9.23 -6.03
CA VAL A 142 -3.93 -9.30 -5.31
C VAL A 142 -3.08 -10.41 -5.92
N SER A 143 -1.75 -10.34 -5.80
CA SER A 143 -0.89 -11.40 -6.32
C SER A 143 -1.11 -12.74 -5.60
N ASN A 144 -1.07 -13.86 -6.33
CA ASN A 144 -1.12 -15.19 -5.72
C ASN A 144 0.09 -15.43 -4.80
N ASP A 145 1.23 -14.81 -5.06
CA ASP A 145 2.40 -14.86 -4.16
C ASP A 145 2.08 -14.23 -2.79
N GLU A 146 1.30 -13.13 -2.75
CA GLU A 146 0.88 -12.50 -1.49
C GLU A 146 -0.15 -13.34 -0.74
N LEU A 147 -1.16 -13.88 -1.46
CA LEU A 147 -2.12 -14.80 -0.86
C LEU A 147 -1.44 -16.03 -0.26
N ALA A 148 -0.49 -16.63 -0.98
CA ALA A 148 0.28 -17.76 -0.49
C ALA A 148 1.14 -17.37 0.73
N GLY A 149 1.79 -16.20 0.66
CA GLY A 149 2.58 -15.63 1.75
C GLY A 149 1.77 -15.44 3.02
N SER A 150 0.59 -14.82 2.92
CA SER A 150 -0.29 -14.54 4.06
C SER A 150 -0.80 -15.80 4.75
N ARG A 151 -0.96 -16.91 4.02
CA ARG A 151 -1.44 -18.21 4.51
C ARG A 151 -0.35 -19.08 5.15
N LYS A 152 0.94 -18.69 5.06
CA LYS A 152 2.03 -19.44 5.72
C LYS A 152 1.80 -19.54 7.21
N LYS A 153 1.89 -20.76 7.76
CA LYS A 153 1.66 -21.04 9.18
C LYS A 153 2.84 -20.53 10.02
N SER A 154 2.76 -19.27 10.47
CA SER A 154 3.71 -18.69 11.42
C SER A 154 2.99 -17.81 12.44
N CYS A 155 3.60 -17.62 13.63
CA CYS A 155 3.06 -16.69 14.62
C CYS A 155 3.02 -15.26 14.10
N LYS A 156 4.04 -14.85 13.32
CA LYS A 156 4.10 -13.53 12.69
C LYS A 156 2.91 -13.31 11.76
N ASN A 157 2.63 -14.25 10.86
CA ASN A 157 1.55 -14.12 9.88
C ASN A 157 0.16 -14.10 10.52
N LYS A 158 -0.05 -14.90 11.57
CA LYS A 158 -1.32 -14.90 12.33
C LYS A 158 -1.61 -13.55 12.99
N ILE A 159 -0.59 -12.76 13.30
CA ILE A 159 -0.74 -11.42 13.87
C ILE A 159 -0.90 -10.41 12.74
N ARG A 160 -0.08 -10.49 11.71
CA ARG A 160 0.02 -9.52 10.61
C ARG A 160 -1.20 -9.54 9.70
N PHE A 161 -1.62 -10.73 9.25
CA PHE A 161 -2.66 -10.89 8.25
C PHE A 161 -3.96 -11.38 8.89
N GLN A 162 -4.99 -10.52 8.89
CA GLN A 162 -6.30 -10.82 9.45
C GLN A 162 -7.32 -10.94 8.32
N SER A 163 -7.70 -12.17 7.96
CA SER A 163 -8.62 -12.43 6.84
C SER A 163 -9.96 -11.71 6.94
N LYS A 164 -10.39 -11.30 8.14
CA LYS A 164 -11.61 -10.53 8.33
C LYS A 164 -11.67 -9.22 7.57
N TRP A 165 -10.52 -8.64 7.17
CA TRP A 165 -10.49 -7.38 6.42
C TRP A 165 -10.94 -7.54 4.97
N TRP A 166 -10.89 -8.77 4.43
CA TRP A 166 -11.30 -9.08 3.05
C TRP A 166 -12.22 -10.28 2.93
N SER A 167 -12.70 -10.88 4.05
CA SER A 167 -13.51 -12.10 4.04
C SER A 167 -14.90 -11.91 3.40
N ASP A 168 -15.41 -10.69 3.40
CA ASP A 168 -16.68 -10.32 2.74
C ASP A 168 -16.47 -9.65 1.37
N CYS A 169 -15.23 -9.61 0.88
CA CYS A 169 -14.86 -9.13 -0.44
C CYS A 169 -14.64 -10.30 -1.39
N HIS A 170 -14.96 -10.11 -2.66
CA HIS A 170 -14.59 -11.06 -3.71
C HIS A 170 -13.13 -10.82 -4.13
N LEU A 171 -12.19 -11.27 -3.28
CA LEU A 171 -10.76 -11.11 -3.51
C LEU A 171 -10.24 -12.22 -4.44
N GLU A 172 -9.75 -11.82 -5.60
CA GLU A 172 -9.21 -12.69 -6.65
C GLU A 172 -7.67 -12.66 -6.64
N GLY A 173 -7.04 -13.84 -6.76
CA GLY A 173 -5.60 -13.92 -6.95
C GLY A 173 -5.22 -13.89 -8.42
N PHE A 174 -4.25 -13.08 -8.81
CA PHE A 174 -3.70 -13.11 -10.17
C PHE A 174 -2.34 -13.80 -10.23
N ASP A 175 -2.05 -14.43 -11.37
CA ASP A 175 -0.74 -14.96 -11.73
C ASP A 175 0.00 -13.98 -12.66
N TRP A 176 1.32 -14.06 -12.65
CA TRP A 176 2.17 -13.21 -13.49
C TRP A 176 1.99 -13.59 -14.97
N ASN A 177 1.71 -12.62 -15.81
CA ASN A 177 1.49 -12.80 -17.25
C ASN A 177 2.48 -12.03 -18.14
N ASP A 178 3.43 -11.32 -17.52
CA ASP A 178 4.44 -10.52 -18.20
C ASP A 178 5.78 -10.56 -17.43
N THR A 179 6.87 -10.11 -18.07
CA THR A 179 8.24 -10.13 -17.55
C THR A 179 8.79 -8.71 -17.43
N GLU A 180 8.59 -8.09 -16.27
CA GLU A 180 9.18 -6.77 -15.94
C GLU A 180 9.61 -6.77 -14.46
N GLY A 181 10.38 -5.76 -14.08
CA GLY A 181 10.79 -5.54 -12.70
C GLY A 181 12.00 -6.35 -12.23
N PRO A 182 12.35 -6.21 -10.95
CA PRO A 182 13.61 -6.75 -10.42
C PRO A 182 13.64 -8.28 -10.36
N PHE A 183 12.48 -8.94 -10.42
CA PHE A 183 12.36 -10.40 -10.37
C PHE A 183 11.80 -11.00 -11.66
N GLY A 184 11.63 -10.20 -12.73
CA GLY A 184 11.07 -10.66 -14.00
C GLY A 184 9.63 -11.15 -13.86
N LYS A 185 8.86 -10.54 -12.96
CA LYS A 185 7.46 -10.89 -12.69
C LYS A 185 6.62 -9.61 -12.75
N ALA A 186 5.69 -9.57 -13.69
CA ALA A 186 4.69 -8.51 -13.81
C ALA A 186 3.32 -9.09 -14.19
N PHE A 187 2.28 -8.36 -13.84
CA PHE A 187 0.92 -8.61 -14.28
C PHE A 187 0.43 -7.38 -15.06
N ASP A 188 0.26 -7.55 -16.37
CA ASP A 188 -0.30 -6.53 -17.25
C ASP A 188 -1.83 -6.64 -17.21
N LEU A 189 -2.47 -5.65 -16.57
CA LEU A 189 -3.91 -5.66 -16.32
C LEU A 189 -4.73 -5.68 -17.62
N PHE A 190 -4.29 -4.96 -18.64
CA PHE A 190 -5.02 -4.79 -19.90
C PHE A 190 -4.35 -5.48 -21.11
N GLY A 191 -3.18 -6.06 -20.92
CA GLY A 191 -2.40 -6.71 -21.97
C GLY A 191 -1.78 -5.74 -22.99
N ASP A 192 -1.72 -4.45 -22.68
CA ASP A 192 -1.16 -3.40 -23.56
C ASP A 192 0.01 -2.62 -22.93
N GLY A 193 0.42 -3.02 -21.72
CA GLY A 193 1.50 -2.41 -20.98
C GLY A 193 1.17 -1.07 -20.36
N SER A 194 -0.09 -0.61 -20.38
CA SER A 194 -0.49 0.68 -19.82
C SER A 194 -0.61 0.66 -18.28
N VAL A 195 -1.01 -0.46 -17.71
CA VAL A 195 -1.13 -0.64 -16.25
C VAL A 195 -0.56 -1.98 -15.84
N LYS A 196 0.53 -1.96 -15.07
CA LYS A 196 1.22 -3.17 -14.64
C LYS A 196 1.44 -3.22 -13.13
N MET A 197 1.06 -4.32 -12.51
CA MET A 197 1.50 -4.71 -11.18
C MET A 197 2.86 -5.39 -11.30
N ILE A 198 3.89 -4.87 -10.66
CA ILE A 198 5.27 -5.36 -10.77
C ILE A 198 5.72 -5.93 -9.43
N ALA A 199 6.20 -7.16 -9.41
CA ALA A 199 6.67 -7.81 -8.19
C ALA A 199 7.91 -7.10 -7.63
N ILE A 200 7.78 -6.58 -6.42
CA ILE A 200 8.85 -5.97 -5.61
C ILE A 200 8.89 -6.59 -4.21
N PRO A 201 9.02 -7.93 -4.09
CA PRO A 201 8.98 -8.60 -2.80
C PRO A 201 10.10 -8.14 -1.87
N GLY A 202 9.93 -8.45 -0.59
CA GLY A 202 10.87 -8.16 0.48
C GLY A 202 10.15 -7.72 1.73
N HIS A 203 9.38 -6.64 1.70
CA HIS A 203 8.50 -6.24 2.79
C HIS A 203 7.43 -7.32 3.07
N SER A 204 6.74 -7.77 2.03
CA SER A 204 5.94 -9.00 2.02
C SER A 204 6.35 -9.89 0.86
N ASP A 205 5.80 -11.11 0.80
CA ASP A 205 6.22 -12.12 -0.18
C ASP A 205 5.74 -11.79 -1.60
N GLY A 206 4.60 -11.13 -1.72
CA GLY A 206 3.98 -10.79 -2.99
C GLY A 206 3.72 -9.30 -3.18
N LEU A 207 4.43 -8.43 -2.45
CA LEU A 207 4.32 -6.97 -2.62
C LEU A 207 4.50 -6.55 -4.06
N CYS A 208 3.61 -5.69 -4.54
CA CYS A 208 3.64 -5.12 -5.89
C CYS A 208 3.78 -3.60 -5.87
N ALA A 209 4.54 -3.07 -6.83
CA ALA A 209 4.38 -1.70 -7.31
C ALA A 209 3.35 -1.64 -8.43
N LEU A 210 2.66 -0.51 -8.58
CA LEU A 210 1.83 -0.22 -9.74
C LEU A 210 2.54 0.79 -10.65
N LYS A 211 2.78 0.41 -11.91
CA LYS A 211 3.34 1.28 -12.95
C LYS A 211 2.25 1.59 -13.96
N ILE A 212 1.94 2.88 -14.10
CA ILE A 212 0.92 3.38 -15.03
C ILE A 212 1.65 4.15 -16.12
N LYS A 213 1.48 3.75 -17.37
CA LYS A 213 2.21 4.29 -18.53
C LYS A 213 1.25 4.83 -19.59
N ASN A 214 1.52 6.02 -20.09
CA ASN A 214 0.79 6.61 -21.20
C ASN A 214 1.35 6.18 -22.58
N GLU A 215 0.69 6.59 -23.66
CA GLU A 215 1.08 6.24 -25.04
C GLU A 215 2.46 6.77 -25.45
N GLU A 216 2.94 7.87 -24.83
CA GLU A 216 4.27 8.45 -25.04
C GLU A 216 5.37 7.67 -24.29
N GLY A 217 4.98 6.69 -23.48
CA GLY A 217 5.87 5.89 -22.65
C GLY A 217 6.31 6.60 -21.35
N ARG A 218 5.70 7.76 -21.02
CA ARG A 218 5.86 8.39 -19.70
C ARG A 218 5.06 7.61 -18.69
N TYR A 219 5.52 7.55 -17.45
CA TYR A 219 4.83 6.75 -16.41
C TYR A 219 4.88 7.36 -15.03
N VAL A 220 3.93 6.95 -14.22
CA VAL A 220 3.91 7.12 -12.75
C VAL A 220 4.19 5.77 -12.12
N LEU A 221 5.01 5.75 -11.05
CA LEU A 221 5.33 4.58 -10.27
C LEU A 221 4.81 4.74 -8.85
N LEU A 222 3.86 3.91 -8.46
CA LEU A 222 3.34 3.81 -7.09
C LEU A 222 3.96 2.56 -6.46
N PHE A 223 4.96 2.72 -5.59
CA PHE A 223 5.77 1.58 -5.13
C PHE A 223 5.41 1.10 -3.71
N SER A 224 4.29 1.59 -3.15
CA SER A 224 3.74 1.11 -1.88
C SER A 224 4.84 0.99 -0.80
N ASP A 225 4.91 -0.11 -0.09
CA ASP A 225 5.89 -0.40 0.97
C ASP A 225 7.21 -1.03 0.46
N GLY A 226 7.47 -0.91 -0.84
CA GLY A 226 8.81 -1.16 -1.40
C GLY A 226 9.86 -0.18 -0.86
N GLY A 227 9.38 0.95 -0.34
CA GLY A 227 10.07 1.95 0.46
C GLY A 227 9.02 2.88 1.08
N TYR A 228 9.31 3.46 2.24
CA TYR A 228 8.32 4.25 2.99
C TYR A 228 8.26 5.73 2.57
N ALA A 229 9.28 6.21 1.90
CA ALA A 229 9.41 7.56 1.38
C ALA A 229 10.48 7.61 0.30
N ASP A 230 10.58 8.71 -0.41
CA ASP A 230 11.66 9.01 -1.36
C ASP A 230 13.05 8.80 -0.75
N LYS A 231 13.21 9.13 0.53
CA LYS A 231 14.43 8.87 1.29
C LYS A 231 14.86 7.42 1.25
N SER A 232 13.91 6.46 1.23
CA SER A 232 14.23 5.03 1.21
C SER A 232 15.05 4.66 -0.01
N TRP A 233 14.63 5.07 -1.22
CA TRP A 233 15.37 4.75 -2.43
C TRP A 233 16.53 5.71 -2.72
N LYS A 234 16.42 6.99 -2.31
CA LYS A 234 17.52 7.97 -2.46
C LYS A 234 18.75 7.56 -1.65
N GLU A 235 18.56 7.11 -0.44
CA GLU A 235 19.63 6.74 0.50
C GLU A 235 19.81 5.21 0.64
N MET A 236 19.03 4.40 -0.10
CA MET A 236 19.02 2.93 -0.05
C MET A 236 18.77 2.38 1.37
N ILE A 237 17.81 2.98 2.08
CA ILE A 237 17.45 2.59 3.44
C ILE A 237 16.30 1.57 3.39
N SER A 238 16.59 0.33 3.79
CA SER A 238 15.60 -0.73 3.95
C SER A 238 14.69 -0.46 5.16
N SER A 239 13.43 -0.91 5.09
CA SER A 239 12.55 -0.89 6.25
C SER A 239 13.02 -1.90 7.30
N GLY A 240 12.72 -1.61 8.57
CA GLY A 240 13.00 -2.54 9.67
C GLY A 240 12.06 -3.76 9.70
N VAL A 241 10.94 -3.68 8.98
CA VAL A 241 9.98 -4.79 8.82
C VAL A 241 10.05 -5.30 7.39
N CYS A 242 10.56 -6.52 7.24
CA CYS A 242 10.56 -7.23 5.97
C CYS A 242 10.53 -8.74 6.19
N ASN A 243 10.11 -9.47 5.17
CA ASN A 243 10.17 -10.94 5.14
C ASN A 243 11.51 -11.41 4.59
N ASP A 244 12.05 -10.69 3.59
CA ASP A 244 13.32 -11.00 2.92
C ASP A 244 14.10 -9.70 2.65
N LYS A 245 15.22 -9.52 3.35
CA LYS A 245 16.05 -8.32 3.27
C LYS A 245 16.77 -8.18 1.93
N GLU A 246 17.23 -9.27 1.38
CA GLU A 246 17.96 -9.25 0.09
C GLU A 246 16.99 -8.96 -1.06
N ALA A 247 15.79 -9.55 -1.01
CA ALA A 247 14.74 -9.22 -1.96
C ALA A 247 14.32 -7.75 -1.83
N GLN A 248 14.19 -7.22 -0.61
CA GLN A 248 13.85 -5.81 -0.40
C GLN A 248 14.90 -4.86 -0.96
N LYS A 249 16.19 -5.13 -0.78
CA LYS A 249 17.29 -4.32 -1.36
C LYS A 249 17.25 -4.33 -2.88
N LYS A 250 17.01 -5.50 -3.48
CA LYS A 250 16.88 -5.64 -4.93
C LYS A 250 15.68 -4.87 -5.46
N SER A 251 14.55 -4.95 -4.78
CA SER A 251 13.34 -4.17 -5.08
C SER A 251 13.60 -2.67 -4.97
N LEU A 252 14.26 -2.23 -3.89
CA LEU A 252 14.59 -0.82 -3.67
C LEU A 252 15.57 -0.26 -4.71
N ALA A 253 16.56 -1.06 -5.14
CA ALA A 253 17.47 -0.69 -6.20
C ALA A 253 16.74 -0.47 -7.54
N TRP A 254 15.77 -1.34 -7.87
CA TRP A 254 14.93 -1.18 -9.04
C TRP A 254 14.01 0.04 -8.92
N ILE A 255 13.39 0.29 -7.75
CA ILE A 255 12.57 1.49 -7.50
C ILE A 255 13.42 2.74 -7.76
N ARG A 256 14.66 2.79 -7.24
CA ARG A 256 15.59 3.90 -7.49
C ARG A 256 15.84 4.11 -8.98
N GLU A 257 16.17 3.05 -9.71
CA GLU A 257 16.41 3.11 -11.16
C GLU A 257 15.18 3.68 -11.89
N GLN A 258 13.99 3.16 -11.60
CA GLN A 258 12.76 3.63 -12.24
C GLN A 258 12.41 5.07 -11.83
N SER A 259 12.58 5.45 -10.56
CA SER A 259 12.28 6.80 -10.07
C SER A 259 13.21 7.87 -10.66
N MET A 260 14.44 7.50 -11.00
CA MET A 260 15.42 8.40 -11.62
C MET A 260 15.35 8.43 -13.14
N HIS A 261 14.54 7.59 -13.76
CA HIS A 261 14.44 7.50 -15.22
C HIS A 261 13.72 8.72 -15.78
N GLU A 262 14.20 9.27 -16.91
CA GLU A 262 13.67 10.49 -17.55
C GLU A 262 12.18 10.45 -17.91
N LYS A 263 11.63 9.26 -18.16
CA LYS A 263 10.19 9.06 -18.43
C LYS A 263 9.33 8.93 -17.19
N CYS A 264 9.93 8.86 -16.00
CA CYS A 264 9.19 8.87 -14.74
C CYS A 264 8.65 10.27 -14.48
N VAL A 265 7.33 10.40 -14.50
CA VAL A 265 6.64 11.67 -14.18
C VAL A 265 6.68 11.91 -12.69
N GLU A 266 6.37 10.86 -11.94
CA GLU A 266 6.36 10.88 -10.48
C GLU A 266 6.49 9.45 -9.94
N SER A 267 7.19 9.29 -8.81
CA SER A 267 7.25 8.04 -8.07
C SER A 267 6.85 8.29 -6.63
N ILE A 268 5.93 7.47 -6.07
CA ILE A 268 5.30 7.73 -4.78
C ILE A 268 5.31 6.48 -3.91
N ALA A 269 5.81 6.65 -2.67
CA ALA A 269 5.63 5.69 -1.58
C ALA A 269 4.27 5.87 -0.90
N ASN A 270 3.77 4.83 -0.24
CA ASN A 270 2.49 4.93 0.45
C ASN A 270 2.53 5.84 1.69
N HIS A 271 3.67 5.97 2.33
CA HIS A 271 3.83 6.60 3.64
C HIS A 271 4.74 7.83 3.65
N ASP A 272 4.97 8.46 2.49
CA ASP A 272 5.84 9.63 2.41
C ASP A 272 5.14 10.87 2.99
N ALA A 273 5.68 11.39 4.08
CA ALA A 273 5.14 12.57 4.75
C ALA A 273 5.28 13.87 3.94
N ASP A 274 6.16 13.88 2.94
CA ASP A 274 6.36 15.03 2.05
C ASP A 274 5.35 15.04 0.88
N VAL A 275 4.64 13.93 0.65
CA VAL A 275 3.57 13.82 -0.35
C VAL A 275 2.27 14.34 0.26
N ILE A 276 1.63 15.28 -0.44
CA ILE A 276 0.29 15.78 -0.11
C ILE A 276 -0.72 15.29 -1.15
N PRO A 277 -2.03 15.20 -0.82
CA PRO A 277 -3.05 14.86 -1.82
C PRO A 277 -3.04 15.80 -3.01
N HIS A 278 -2.90 15.27 -4.22
CA HIS A 278 -2.86 16.04 -5.47
C HIS A 278 -3.33 15.21 -6.66
N ASN A 279 -3.35 15.81 -7.84
CA ASN A 279 -3.69 15.12 -9.09
C ASN A 279 -2.49 15.12 -10.04
N ILE A 280 -2.23 13.98 -10.65
CA ILE A 280 -1.24 13.80 -11.71
C ILE A 280 -1.99 13.57 -13.01
N CYS A 281 -1.69 14.35 -14.05
CA CYS A 281 -2.29 14.21 -15.39
C CYS A 281 -1.16 14.07 -16.42
N PHE A 282 -1.19 13.04 -17.25
CA PHE A 282 -0.13 12.79 -18.24
C PHE A 282 -0.58 11.92 -19.42
#